data_0daee7c9a215f4a8cc4afe4adf7352e1
#
_entry.id   0daee7c9a215f4a8cc4afe4adf7352e1
#
_cell.length_a   1.000
_cell.length_b   1.000
_cell.length_c   1.000
_cell.angle_alpha   90.00
_cell.angle_beta   90.00
_cell.angle_gamma   90.00
#
_symmetry.space_group_name_H-M   'P 1'
#
loop_
_entity.id
_entity.type
_entity.pdbx_description
1 polymer ?
#
loop_
_entity_poly.entity_id
_entity_poly.type
_entity_poly.pdbx_seq_one_letter_code
_entity_poly.pdbx_strand_id
1 'polypeptide(L)'
;IIAIGGDINYSNFLDADLFEDISDLDAVDTVKEAYLDMDKELEFIPKDGTYALPYAANAAGILYNKDMFAENGWKVPTTWSEFTALCDEIKESGTLPLYLGFKDTWTCLAPWNALAVGLCDSDTCNQVNMGNTTFEEAYSPVADKIRTLLDYAEDNPYAYSYNDACTAFARGEAAMYTIGSYAIPQIKSVNPDMNIGSFTFPANDNEADNVLNSGIDLQFSVMKACKNKEAAYEVLEYLYSDETIQTYLDDQGGIACKDGDFAIPDTLKDMQEYIKDNRMSDYQDHHYPSEMSVDAMIQTYLLDTGDNAKEKFLKKFDSDWKRYNRDLIREVQDYQKEQEDAK
;
A
#
# COMPACT_ATOMS: atom_id res chain seq x y z
N ILE A 1 2.26 7.92 24.53
CA ILE A 1 2.36 7.88 23.04
C ILE A 1 2.41 6.43 22.63
N ILE A 2 1.79 6.10 21.53
CA ILE A 2 1.94 4.84 20.80
C ILE A 2 2.39 5.13 19.37
N ALA A 3 3.32 4.33 18.87
CA ALA A 3 3.66 4.27 17.45
C ALA A 3 2.83 3.17 16.79
N ILE A 4 2.18 3.47 15.67
CA ILE A 4 1.25 2.57 14.99
C ILE A 4 1.28 2.85 13.49
N GLY A 5 0.94 1.87 12.65
CA GLY A 5 0.69 2.08 11.23
C GLY A 5 -0.68 2.73 10.96
N GLY A 6 -0.86 3.26 9.76
CA GLY A 6 -2.17 3.68 9.26
C GLY A 6 -2.90 2.47 8.69
N ASP A 7 -3.47 1.63 9.53
CA ASP A 7 -4.12 0.37 9.16
C ASP A 7 -5.34 0.06 10.04
N ILE A 8 -5.93 -1.10 9.86
CA ILE A 8 -7.11 -1.55 10.62
C ILE A 8 -6.88 -1.56 12.15
N ASN A 9 -5.64 -1.63 12.64
CA ASN A 9 -5.38 -1.55 14.07
C ASN A 9 -5.61 -0.12 14.59
N TYR A 10 -5.25 0.90 13.79
CA TYR A 10 -5.60 2.28 14.08
C TYR A 10 -7.12 2.46 14.19
N SER A 11 -7.88 1.97 13.19
CA SER A 11 -9.35 1.99 13.21
C SER A 11 -9.92 1.33 14.48
N ASN A 12 -9.43 0.15 14.83
CA ASN A 12 -9.90 -0.60 16.00
C ASN A 12 -9.64 0.15 17.31
N PHE A 13 -8.48 0.81 17.45
CA PHE A 13 -8.17 1.60 18.65
C PHE A 13 -8.98 2.90 18.70
N LEU A 14 -9.23 3.51 17.55
CA LEU A 14 -10.06 4.69 17.44
C LEU A 14 -11.53 4.37 17.80
N ASP A 15 -12.07 3.27 17.33
CA ASP A 15 -13.43 2.82 17.65
C ASP A 15 -13.60 2.43 19.12
N ALA A 16 -12.53 1.92 19.74
CA ALA A 16 -12.49 1.66 21.17
C ALA A 16 -12.32 2.95 22.03
N ASP A 17 -12.33 4.14 21.40
CA ASP A 17 -12.19 5.45 22.06
C ASP A 17 -10.91 5.59 22.89
N LEU A 18 -9.79 5.03 22.40
CA LEU A 18 -8.53 4.99 23.15
C LEU A 18 -7.61 6.18 22.88
N PHE A 19 -7.81 6.92 21.79
CA PHE A 19 -6.95 8.00 21.35
C PHE A 19 -7.48 9.37 21.78
N GLU A 20 -6.55 10.24 22.16
CA GLU A 20 -6.78 11.65 22.42
C GLU A 20 -6.89 12.41 21.10
N ASP A 21 -7.80 13.36 21.03
CA ASP A 21 -7.84 14.35 19.96
C ASP A 21 -6.64 15.29 20.07
N ILE A 22 -5.83 15.33 19.02
CA ILE A 22 -4.60 16.13 18.93
C ILE A 22 -4.72 17.26 17.89
N SER A 23 -5.92 17.61 17.46
CA SER A 23 -6.17 18.65 16.45
C SER A 23 -5.55 19.99 16.78
N ASP A 24 -5.36 20.30 18.08
CA ASP A 24 -4.79 21.57 18.54
C ASP A 24 -3.25 21.62 18.50
N LEU A 25 -2.56 20.54 18.05
CA LEU A 25 -1.11 20.54 17.91
C LEU A 25 -0.68 21.24 16.62
N ASP A 26 0.26 22.19 16.71
CA ASP A 26 0.82 22.90 15.54
C ASP A 26 1.40 21.94 14.50
N ALA A 27 1.91 20.78 14.92
CA ALA A 27 2.42 19.74 14.05
C ALA A 27 1.37 19.22 13.06
N VAL A 28 0.09 19.13 13.47
CA VAL A 28 -1.02 18.64 12.63
C VAL A 28 -1.22 19.53 11.39
N ASP A 29 -1.12 20.85 11.55
CA ASP A 29 -1.27 21.82 10.46
C ASP A 29 -0.18 21.67 9.36
N THR A 30 0.87 20.92 9.63
CA THR A 30 2.00 20.69 8.72
C THR A 30 1.99 19.31 8.09
N VAL A 31 1.00 18.48 8.37
CA VAL A 31 0.81 17.17 7.72
C VAL A 31 0.27 17.39 6.30
N LYS A 32 0.78 16.65 5.33
CA LYS A 32 0.21 16.63 3.97
C LYS A 32 -1.23 16.13 4.00
N GLU A 33 -2.12 16.88 3.33
CA GLU A 33 -3.56 16.58 3.28
C GLU A 33 -3.85 15.11 2.90
N ALA A 34 -3.14 14.57 1.91
CA ALA A 34 -3.32 13.20 1.45
C ALA A 34 -3.18 12.15 2.59
N TYR A 35 -2.28 12.36 3.54
CA TYR A 35 -2.11 11.42 4.66
C TYR A 35 -3.15 11.63 5.78
N LEU A 36 -3.65 12.84 5.96
CA LEU A 36 -4.81 13.06 6.83
C LEU A 36 -6.07 12.42 6.24
N ASP A 37 -6.25 12.50 4.93
CA ASP A 37 -7.36 11.86 4.23
C ASP A 37 -7.30 10.34 4.34
N MET A 38 -6.10 9.73 4.22
CA MET A 38 -5.91 8.29 4.42
C MET A 38 -6.36 7.84 5.82
N ASP A 39 -5.99 8.59 6.89
CA ASP A 39 -6.48 8.29 8.23
C ASP A 39 -8.01 8.45 8.34
N LYS A 40 -8.58 9.43 7.64
CA LYS A 40 -10.04 9.61 7.59
C LYS A 40 -10.77 8.48 6.87
N GLU A 41 -10.20 7.93 5.82
CA GLU A 41 -10.76 6.76 5.12
C GLU A 41 -10.78 5.52 6.03
N LEU A 42 -9.80 5.38 6.94
CA LEU A 42 -9.75 4.30 7.93
C LEU A 42 -10.81 4.42 9.04
N GLU A 43 -11.42 5.59 9.22
CA GLU A 43 -12.49 5.78 10.23
C GLU A 43 -13.78 5.04 9.87
N PHE A 44 -14.03 4.74 8.59
CA PHE A 44 -15.30 4.21 8.05
C PHE A 44 -16.53 5.07 8.37
N ILE A 45 -16.65 5.51 9.61
CA ILE A 45 -17.64 6.49 10.09
C ILE A 45 -16.86 7.71 10.53
N PRO A 46 -17.03 8.87 9.85
CA PRO A 46 -16.27 10.08 10.14
C PRO A 46 -16.38 10.51 11.60
N LYS A 47 -15.24 10.81 12.22
CA LYS A 47 -15.15 11.37 13.57
C LYS A 47 -14.58 12.79 13.51
N ASP A 48 -15.09 13.68 14.36
CA ASP A 48 -14.50 15.01 14.52
C ASP A 48 -13.12 14.86 15.19
N GLY A 49 -12.16 15.69 14.76
CA GLY A 49 -10.82 15.72 15.34
C GLY A 49 -9.77 14.95 14.57
N THR A 50 -8.53 14.99 15.06
CA THR A 50 -7.35 14.27 14.54
C THR A 50 -6.77 13.41 15.65
N TYR A 51 -6.57 12.14 15.40
CA TYR A 51 -6.23 11.16 16.44
C TYR A 51 -4.86 10.53 16.26
N ALA A 52 -4.20 10.79 15.12
CA ALA A 52 -2.83 10.39 14.87
C ALA A 52 -2.08 11.49 14.14
N LEU A 53 -0.75 11.47 14.28
CA LEU A 53 0.17 12.35 13.59
C LEU A 53 0.97 11.50 12.58
N PRO A 54 0.58 11.45 11.29
CA PRO A 54 1.32 10.75 10.25
C PRO A 54 2.77 11.21 10.18
N TYR A 55 3.72 10.29 10.20
CA TYR A 55 5.15 10.59 10.31
C TYR A 55 5.92 10.22 9.06
N ALA A 56 5.86 8.96 8.69
CA ALA A 56 6.54 8.42 7.53
C ALA A 56 5.62 7.46 6.76
N ALA A 57 5.70 7.52 5.44
CA ALA A 57 5.01 6.64 4.53
C ALA A 57 6.00 5.79 3.73
N ASN A 58 5.53 4.67 3.23
CA ASN A 58 6.24 3.86 2.24
C ASN A 58 5.56 3.96 0.87
N ALA A 59 6.15 3.34 -0.14
CA ALA A 59 5.57 3.24 -1.47
C ALA A 59 5.73 1.81 -2.00
N ALA A 60 4.68 1.29 -2.60
CA ALA A 60 4.70 0.02 -3.29
C ALA A 60 4.43 0.21 -4.79
N GLY A 61 5.10 -0.61 -5.58
CA GLY A 61 5.03 -0.60 -7.03
C GLY A 61 5.87 -1.72 -7.59
N ILE A 62 6.81 -1.36 -8.45
CA ILE A 62 7.75 -2.32 -9.03
C ILE A 62 9.18 -1.81 -8.82
N LEU A 63 9.99 -2.60 -8.12
CA LEU A 63 11.44 -2.38 -8.10
C LEU A 63 12.05 -2.93 -9.38
N TYR A 64 13.06 -2.24 -9.93
CA TYR A 64 13.74 -2.67 -11.13
C TYR A 64 15.26 -2.47 -11.04
N ASN A 65 16.00 -3.28 -11.75
CA ASN A 65 17.45 -3.19 -11.86
C ASN A 65 17.81 -2.17 -12.95
N LYS A 66 18.24 -0.95 -12.54
CA LYS A 66 18.56 0.15 -13.45
C LYS A 66 19.69 -0.19 -14.43
N ASP A 67 20.66 -0.99 -13.99
CA ASP A 67 21.79 -1.35 -14.85
C ASP A 67 21.33 -2.30 -15.96
N MET A 68 20.49 -3.29 -15.66
CA MET A 68 19.89 -4.18 -16.67
C MET A 68 19.03 -3.39 -17.66
N PHE A 69 18.24 -2.42 -17.18
CA PHE A 69 17.42 -1.56 -18.03
C PHE A 69 18.30 -0.73 -18.97
N ALA A 70 19.37 -0.12 -18.44
CA ALA A 70 20.31 0.69 -19.24
C ALA A 70 21.06 -0.15 -20.27
N GLU A 71 21.54 -1.32 -19.90
CA GLU A 71 22.29 -2.23 -20.78
C GLU A 71 21.45 -2.74 -21.96
N ASN A 72 20.16 -3.00 -21.74
CA ASN A 72 19.26 -3.53 -22.77
C ASN A 72 18.42 -2.43 -23.44
N GLY A 73 18.47 -1.19 -22.98
CA GLY A 73 17.68 -0.08 -23.52
C GLY A 73 16.20 -0.12 -23.16
N TRP A 74 15.85 -0.91 -22.13
CA TRP A 74 14.47 -0.99 -21.62
C TRP A 74 14.06 0.33 -20.96
N LYS A 75 12.79 0.65 -21.06
CA LYS A 75 12.21 1.87 -20.47
C LYS A 75 11.19 1.53 -19.42
N VAL A 76 11.11 2.37 -18.40
CA VAL A 76 10.04 2.29 -17.40
C VAL A 76 8.69 2.49 -18.10
N PRO A 77 7.75 1.53 -17.96
CA PRO A 77 6.44 1.62 -18.60
C PRO A 77 5.51 2.54 -17.80
N THR A 78 4.62 3.26 -18.49
CA THR A 78 3.63 4.15 -17.90
C THR A 78 2.19 3.64 -18.04
N THR A 79 1.99 2.58 -18.83
CA THR A 79 0.69 1.94 -19.04
C THR A 79 0.77 0.42 -18.85
N TRP A 80 -0.36 -0.22 -18.61
CA TRP A 80 -0.44 -1.67 -18.49
C TRP A 80 0.00 -2.39 -19.77
N SER A 81 -0.42 -1.89 -20.93
CA SER A 81 -0.01 -2.46 -22.23
C SER A 81 1.50 -2.33 -22.46
N GLU A 82 2.12 -1.21 -22.05
CA GLU A 82 3.57 -1.04 -22.12
C GLU A 82 4.28 -1.97 -21.14
N PHE A 83 3.72 -2.16 -19.93
CA PHE A 83 4.30 -3.07 -18.94
C PHE A 83 4.32 -4.52 -19.42
N THR A 84 3.20 -5.01 -19.97
CA THR A 84 3.14 -6.37 -20.51
C THR A 84 4.03 -6.54 -21.72
N ALA A 85 4.10 -5.55 -22.62
CA ALA A 85 5.02 -5.56 -23.76
C ALA A 85 6.50 -5.56 -23.32
N LEU A 86 6.84 -4.81 -22.28
CA LEU A 86 8.18 -4.85 -21.67
C LEU A 86 8.49 -6.22 -21.07
N CYS A 87 7.54 -6.83 -20.37
CA CYS A 87 7.73 -8.19 -19.84
C CYS A 87 7.97 -9.22 -20.97
N ASP A 88 7.25 -9.11 -22.08
CA ASP A 88 7.47 -9.95 -23.25
C ASP A 88 8.87 -9.74 -23.86
N GLU A 89 9.31 -8.48 -24.02
CA GLU A 89 10.65 -8.13 -24.54
C GLU A 89 11.75 -8.69 -23.61
N ILE A 90 11.63 -8.52 -22.29
CA ILE A 90 12.57 -9.04 -21.31
C ILE A 90 12.64 -10.58 -21.39
N LYS A 91 11.50 -11.24 -21.50
CA LYS A 91 11.41 -12.69 -21.63
C LYS A 91 12.05 -13.20 -22.93
N GLU A 92 11.85 -12.50 -24.05
CA GLU A 92 12.47 -12.80 -25.34
C GLU A 92 14.00 -12.64 -25.29
N SER A 93 14.53 -11.73 -24.46
CA SER A 93 15.97 -11.58 -24.24
C SER A 93 16.61 -12.77 -23.51
N GLY A 94 15.78 -13.63 -22.91
CA GLY A 94 16.23 -14.76 -22.08
C GLY A 94 16.42 -14.37 -20.60
N THR A 95 15.96 -13.18 -20.21
CA THR A 95 15.97 -12.70 -18.82
C THR A 95 14.61 -12.96 -18.16
N LEU A 96 14.59 -13.26 -16.87
CA LEU A 96 13.35 -13.36 -16.10
C LEU A 96 12.75 -11.96 -15.88
N PRO A 97 11.52 -11.69 -16.34
CA PRO A 97 10.92 -10.36 -16.17
C PRO A 97 10.66 -10.00 -14.71
N LEU A 98 9.98 -10.89 -13.97
CA LEU A 98 9.51 -10.65 -12.60
C LEU A 98 10.03 -11.72 -11.64
N TYR A 99 10.37 -11.32 -10.44
CA TYR A 99 10.42 -12.21 -9.29
C TYR A 99 9.24 -11.88 -8.36
N LEU A 100 8.48 -12.88 -7.91
CA LEU A 100 7.28 -12.70 -7.09
C LEU A 100 7.48 -13.20 -5.65
N GLY A 101 8.04 -14.39 -5.45
CA GLY A 101 8.38 -14.90 -4.13
C GLY A 101 7.17 -15.10 -3.22
N PHE A 102 6.11 -15.74 -3.70
CA PHE A 102 4.79 -15.85 -3.05
C PHE A 102 4.68 -16.97 -2.01
N LYS A 103 5.79 -17.53 -1.50
CA LYS A 103 5.74 -18.52 -0.41
C LYS A 103 5.20 -17.91 0.88
N ASP A 104 5.65 -16.73 1.23
CA ASP A 104 5.09 -15.97 2.34
C ASP A 104 3.81 -15.28 1.82
N THR A 105 2.65 -15.62 2.38
CA THR A 105 1.35 -15.20 1.82
C THR A 105 1.22 -13.68 1.67
N TRP A 106 1.76 -12.93 2.63
CA TRP A 106 1.71 -11.48 2.63
C TRP A 106 2.36 -10.81 1.41
N THR A 107 3.34 -11.49 0.76
CA THR A 107 3.98 -10.93 -0.45
C THR A 107 3.02 -10.83 -1.64
N CYS A 108 1.92 -11.61 -1.63
CA CYS A 108 0.84 -11.48 -2.61
C CYS A 108 0.10 -10.13 -2.49
N LEU A 109 0.10 -9.52 -1.30
CA LEU A 109 -0.56 -8.23 -1.08
C LEU A 109 0.15 -7.08 -1.79
N ALA A 110 1.46 -7.12 -1.96
CA ALA A 110 2.20 -6.03 -2.60
C ALA A 110 1.70 -5.73 -4.04
N PRO A 111 1.70 -6.68 -4.99
CA PRO A 111 1.13 -6.44 -6.31
C PRO A 111 -0.40 -6.31 -6.28
N TRP A 112 -1.10 -6.96 -5.35
CA TRP A 112 -2.54 -6.81 -5.19
C TRP A 112 -2.91 -5.35 -4.91
N ASN A 113 -2.33 -4.77 -3.87
CA ASN A 113 -2.59 -3.39 -3.47
C ASN A 113 -2.20 -2.40 -4.58
N ALA A 114 -1.01 -2.57 -5.16
CA ALA A 114 -0.52 -1.68 -6.21
C ALA A 114 -1.42 -1.68 -7.47
N LEU A 115 -2.04 -2.82 -7.79
CA LEU A 115 -3.06 -2.91 -8.84
C LEU A 115 -4.40 -2.33 -8.38
N ALA A 116 -4.81 -2.63 -7.15
CA ALA A 116 -6.12 -2.23 -6.64
C ALA A 116 -6.26 -0.71 -6.52
N VAL A 117 -5.24 0.01 -6.03
CA VAL A 117 -5.28 1.48 -5.93
C VAL A 117 -5.37 2.18 -7.30
N GLY A 118 -4.89 1.55 -8.37
CA GLY A 118 -5.03 2.07 -9.73
C GLY A 118 -6.35 1.70 -10.42
N LEU A 119 -7.07 0.70 -9.92
CA LEU A 119 -8.25 0.12 -10.59
C LEU A 119 -9.55 0.30 -9.81
N CYS A 120 -9.47 0.68 -8.53
CA CYS A 120 -10.61 0.83 -7.63
C CYS A 120 -10.59 2.22 -7.00
N ASP A 121 -11.74 2.65 -6.49
CA ASP A 121 -11.82 3.85 -5.68
C ASP A 121 -11.11 3.65 -4.32
N SER A 122 -10.52 4.71 -3.75
CA SER A 122 -9.81 4.65 -2.47
C SER A 122 -10.71 4.13 -1.34
N ASP A 123 -11.97 4.55 -1.33
CA ASP A 123 -12.99 4.17 -0.35
C ASP A 123 -13.80 2.90 -0.72
N THR A 124 -13.28 2.06 -1.64
CA THR A 124 -14.00 0.85 -2.11
C THR A 124 -14.56 0.01 -0.96
N CYS A 125 -13.80 -0.18 0.11
CA CYS A 125 -14.26 -0.95 1.27
C CYS A 125 -15.50 -0.33 1.91
N ASN A 126 -15.55 1.00 2.03
CA ASN A 126 -16.70 1.69 2.58
C ASN A 126 -17.89 1.73 1.59
N GLN A 127 -17.63 1.83 0.28
CA GLN A 127 -18.68 1.68 -0.74
C GLN A 127 -19.36 0.31 -0.67
N VAL A 128 -18.61 -0.75 -0.36
CA VAL A 128 -19.17 -2.09 -0.12
C VAL A 128 -19.98 -2.10 1.18
N ASN A 129 -19.51 -1.46 2.27
CA ASN A 129 -20.27 -1.34 3.52
C ASN A 129 -21.61 -0.62 3.30
N MET A 130 -21.61 0.42 2.49
CA MET A 130 -22.81 1.17 2.09
C MET A 130 -23.75 0.40 1.17
N GLY A 131 -23.28 -0.67 0.55
CA GLY A 131 -24.04 -1.45 -0.43
C GLY A 131 -24.09 -0.86 -1.83
N ASN A 132 -23.20 0.10 -2.14
CA ASN A 132 -23.13 0.75 -3.45
C ASN A 132 -22.42 -0.10 -4.50
N THR A 133 -21.55 -1.04 -4.09
CA THR A 133 -20.83 -1.98 -4.94
C THR A 133 -20.58 -3.30 -4.21
N THR A 134 -19.89 -4.22 -4.86
CA THR A 134 -19.40 -5.50 -4.30
C THR A 134 -17.92 -5.66 -4.63
N PHE A 135 -17.20 -6.49 -3.88
CA PHE A 135 -15.83 -6.84 -4.26
C PHE A 135 -15.78 -7.67 -5.54
N GLU A 136 -16.85 -8.43 -5.85
CA GLU A 136 -16.96 -9.15 -7.13
C GLU A 136 -16.90 -8.16 -8.32
N GLU A 137 -17.52 -6.99 -8.21
CA GLU A 137 -17.46 -5.93 -9.22
C GLU A 137 -16.13 -5.17 -9.19
N ALA A 138 -15.76 -4.62 -8.03
CA ALA A 138 -14.60 -3.74 -7.89
C ALA A 138 -13.27 -4.46 -8.13
N TYR A 139 -13.09 -5.67 -7.58
CA TYR A 139 -11.81 -6.39 -7.63
C TYR A 139 -11.68 -7.36 -8.81
N SER A 140 -12.70 -7.48 -9.66
CA SER A 140 -12.63 -8.35 -10.85
C SER A 140 -11.43 -8.02 -11.77
N PRO A 141 -11.17 -6.76 -12.14
CA PRO A 141 -10.00 -6.42 -12.96
C PRO A 141 -8.67 -6.61 -12.21
N VAL A 142 -8.63 -6.40 -10.90
CA VAL A 142 -7.44 -6.64 -10.07
C VAL A 142 -7.07 -8.12 -10.08
N ALA A 143 -8.07 -9.00 -9.88
CA ALA A 143 -7.88 -10.45 -9.91
C ALA A 143 -7.35 -10.94 -11.26
N ASP A 144 -7.83 -10.39 -12.38
CA ASP A 144 -7.33 -10.75 -13.71
C ASP A 144 -5.85 -10.33 -13.88
N LYS A 145 -5.52 -9.09 -13.52
CA LYS A 145 -4.18 -8.55 -13.73
C LYS A 145 -3.13 -9.20 -12.84
N ILE A 146 -3.42 -9.46 -11.56
CA ILE A 146 -2.46 -10.14 -10.69
C ILE A 146 -2.16 -11.56 -11.18
N ARG A 147 -3.15 -12.26 -11.74
CA ARG A 147 -2.95 -13.58 -12.33
C ARG A 147 -2.03 -13.52 -13.56
N THR A 148 -2.13 -12.48 -14.38
CA THR A 148 -1.26 -12.27 -15.55
C THR A 148 0.22 -12.18 -15.17
N LEU A 149 0.56 -11.70 -13.96
CA LEU A 149 1.94 -11.60 -13.50
C LEU A 149 2.64 -12.97 -13.44
N LEU A 150 1.89 -14.05 -13.22
CA LEU A 150 2.42 -15.42 -13.16
C LEU A 150 3.04 -15.87 -14.51
N ASP A 151 2.59 -15.30 -15.62
CA ASP A 151 3.12 -15.63 -16.95
C ASP A 151 4.55 -15.10 -17.17
N TYR A 152 4.97 -14.16 -16.32
CA TYR A 152 6.25 -13.46 -16.36
C TYR A 152 7.17 -13.76 -15.18
N ALA A 153 6.72 -14.62 -14.28
CA ALA A 153 7.39 -14.91 -13.03
C ALA A 153 8.36 -16.10 -13.12
N GLU A 154 9.15 -16.27 -12.04
CA GLU A 154 9.96 -17.45 -11.82
C GLU A 154 9.12 -18.74 -11.78
N ASP A 155 9.75 -19.86 -12.10
CA ASP A 155 9.11 -21.17 -11.98
C ASP A 155 8.67 -21.42 -10.52
N ASN A 156 7.38 -21.67 -10.30
CA ASN A 156 6.81 -21.94 -8.98
C ASN A 156 7.10 -20.85 -7.94
N PRO A 157 6.53 -19.64 -8.07
CA PRO A 157 6.76 -18.53 -7.13
C PRO A 157 6.41 -18.86 -5.67
N TYR A 158 5.59 -19.87 -5.43
CA TYR A 158 5.19 -20.33 -4.08
C TYR A 158 6.27 -21.15 -3.35
N ALA A 159 7.39 -21.47 -4.01
CA ALA A 159 8.52 -22.13 -3.37
C ALA A 159 9.50 -21.17 -2.71
N TYR A 160 9.46 -19.89 -3.05
CA TYR A 160 10.43 -18.88 -2.65
C TYR A 160 9.82 -17.87 -1.66
N SER A 161 10.52 -17.66 -0.55
CA SER A 161 10.15 -16.68 0.48
C SER A 161 10.49 -15.25 0.07
N TYR A 162 10.03 -14.28 0.83
CA TYR A 162 10.44 -12.88 0.70
C TYR A 162 11.97 -12.72 0.68
N ASN A 163 12.67 -13.39 1.61
CA ASN A 163 14.13 -13.32 1.67
C ASN A 163 14.81 -13.98 0.45
N ASP A 164 14.23 -15.07 -0.06
CA ASP A 164 14.71 -15.70 -1.30
C ASP A 164 14.55 -14.75 -2.48
N ALA A 165 13.38 -14.10 -2.60
CA ALA A 165 13.10 -13.13 -3.66
C ALA A 165 14.02 -11.91 -3.60
N CYS A 166 14.21 -11.30 -2.41
CA CYS A 166 15.17 -10.22 -2.23
C CYS A 166 16.60 -10.63 -2.64
N THR A 167 17.01 -11.86 -2.29
CA THR A 167 18.32 -12.40 -2.65
C THR A 167 18.47 -12.63 -4.17
N ALA A 168 17.46 -13.21 -4.80
CA ALA A 168 17.45 -13.47 -6.24
C ALA A 168 17.49 -12.16 -7.03
N PHE A 169 16.66 -11.19 -6.66
CA PHE A 169 16.66 -9.85 -7.28
C PHE A 169 18.00 -9.14 -7.08
N ALA A 170 18.58 -9.18 -5.87
CA ALA A 170 19.89 -8.60 -5.58
C ALA A 170 21.03 -9.19 -6.42
N ARG A 171 20.89 -10.45 -6.86
CA ARG A 171 21.83 -11.16 -7.75
C ARG A 171 21.57 -10.90 -9.23
N GLY A 172 20.53 -10.14 -9.59
CA GLY A 172 20.14 -9.89 -10.95
C GLY A 172 19.50 -11.10 -11.65
N GLU A 173 18.86 -12.00 -10.91
CA GLU A 173 18.17 -13.17 -11.48
C GLU A 173 16.85 -12.78 -12.16
N ALA A 174 16.29 -11.60 -11.85
CA ALA A 174 15.15 -11.00 -12.54
C ALA A 174 15.39 -9.52 -12.79
N ALA A 175 14.73 -8.96 -13.80
CA ALA A 175 14.80 -7.54 -14.14
C ALA A 175 13.98 -6.66 -13.17
N MET A 176 12.86 -7.19 -12.66
CA MET A 176 11.91 -6.47 -11.82
C MET A 176 11.43 -7.34 -10.65
N TYR A 177 10.94 -6.67 -9.58
CA TYR A 177 10.33 -7.31 -8.41
C TYR A 177 9.11 -6.48 -7.96
N THR A 178 7.93 -7.11 -7.89
CA THR A 178 6.67 -6.48 -7.52
C THR A 178 6.52 -6.35 -6.01
N ILE A 179 7.22 -5.39 -5.42
CA ILE A 179 7.30 -5.20 -3.96
C ILE A 179 7.44 -3.71 -3.63
N GLY A 180 7.26 -3.34 -2.37
CA GLY A 180 7.42 -1.97 -1.91
C GLY A 180 8.85 -1.58 -1.54
N SER A 181 9.04 -0.28 -1.28
CA SER A 181 10.32 0.33 -0.91
C SER A 181 10.94 -0.27 0.35
N TYR A 182 10.13 -0.82 1.24
CA TYR A 182 10.57 -1.53 2.45
C TYR A 182 11.45 -2.75 2.18
N ALA A 183 11.48 -3.28 0.94
CA ALA A 183 12.37 -4.38 0.56
C ALA A 183 13.80 -3.92 0.24
N ILE A 184 14.01 -2.64 -0.05
CA ILE A 184 15.31 -2.09 -0.48
C ILE A 184 16.43 -2.35 0.53
N PRO A 185 16.25 -2.12 1.85
CA PRO A 185 17.29 -2.44 2.83
C PRO A 185 17.70 -3.92 2.81
N GLN A 186 16.74 -4.84 2.69
CA GLN A 186 17.02 -6.28 2.61
C GLN A 186 17.78 -6.64 1.33
N ILE A 187 17.40 -6.08 0.18
CA ILE A 187 18.10 -6.28 -1.10
C ILE A 187 19.53 -5.73 -1.00
N LYS A 188 19.70 -4.53 -0.48
CA LYS A 188 21.01 -3.88 -0.25
C LYS A 188 21.90 -4.63 0.74
N SER A 189 21.34 -5.35 1.69
CA SER A 189 22.12 -6.21 2.60
C SER A 189 22.83 -7.37 1.88
N VAL A 190 22.29 -7.81 0.74
CA VAL A 190 22.86 -8.86 -0.13
C VAL A 190 23.80 -8.26 -1.16
N ASN A 191 23.41 -7.18 -1.81
CA ASN A 191 24.19 -6.47 -2.81
C ASN A 191 24.13 -4.95 -2.58
N PRO A 192 25.07 -4.38 -1.78
CA PRO A 192 25.08 -2.95 -1.45
C PRO A 192 25.18 -2.02 -2.68
N ASP A 193 25.84 -2.49 -3.74
CA ASP A 193 26.14 -1.71 -4.94
C ASP A 193 25.03 -1.81 -6.02
N MET A 194 23.98 -2.62 -5.79
CA MET A 194 22.89 -2.76 -6.75
C MET A 194 22.20 -1.42 -7.02
N ASN A 195 22.11 -1.04 -8.28
CA ASN A 195 21.44 0.18 -8.72
C ASN A 195 19.94 -0.06 -8.88
N ILE A 196 19.16 0.26 -7.83
CA ILE A 196 17.73 0.00 -7.75
C ILE A 196 16.96 1.27 -8.12
N GLY A 197 15.94 1.13 -8.96
CA GLY A 197 14.86 2.10 -9.13
C GLY A 197 13.53 1.48 -8.75
N SER A 198 12.52 2.32 -8.61
CA SER A 198 11.14 1.89 -8.40
C SER A 198 10.19 2.78 -9.17
N PHE A 199 9.16 2.20 -9.75
CA PHE A 199 8.12 2.94 -10.46
C PHE A 199 6.73 2.52 -10.02
N THR A 200 5.78 3.45 -10.16
CA THR A 200 4.36 3.22 -9.88
C THR A 200 3.84 2.09 -10.75
N PHE A 201 3.12 1.15 -10.17
CA PHE A 201 2.53 0.04 -10.92
C PHE A 201 1.56 0.59 -11.97
N PRO A 202 1.81 0.38 -13.29
CA PRO A 202 0.97 0.95 -14.36
C PRO A 202 -0.28 0.08 -14.55
N ALA A 203 -1.25 0.23 -13.65
CA ALA A 203 -2.46 -0.58 -13.63
C ALA A 203 -3.42 -0.28 -14.79
N ASN A 204 -3.34 0.93 -15.39
CA ASN A 204 -4.24 1.42 -16.44
C ASN A 204 -3.53 1.64 -17.77
N ASP A 205 -4.30 1.67 -18.88
CA ASP A 205 -3.81 2.04 -20.19
C ASP A 205 -3.88 3.55 -20.47
N ASN A 206 -4.43 4.32 -19.55
CA ASN A 206 -4.28 5.76 -19.49
C ASN A 206 -3.38 6.11 -18.30
N GLU A 207 -2.20 6.67 -18.57
CA GLU A 207 -1.20 7.04 -17.55
C GLU A 207 -1.79 7.99 -16.49
N ALA A 208 -2.70 8.88 -16.88
CA ALA A 208 -3.32 9.84 -15.96
C ALA A 208 -4.18 9.16 -14.86
N ASP A 209 -4.66 7.94 -15.11
CA ASP A 209 -5.48 7.18 -14.17
C ASP A 209 -4.64 6.30 -13.21
N ASN A 210 -3.32 6.27 -13.40
CA ASN A 210 -2.44 5.55 -12.49
C ASN A 210 -2.21 6.33 -11.21
N VAL A 211 -2.24 5.62 -10.09
CA VAL A 211 -2.09 6.14 -8.73
C VAL A 211 -0.97 5.38 -8.03
N LEU A 212 -0.14 6.10 -7.29
CA LEU A 212 0.90 5.48 -6.47
C LEU A 212 0.28 4.84 -5.24
N ASN A 213 0.56 3.56 -5.03
CA ASN A 213 0.26 2.90 -3.77
C ASN A 213 1.26 3.38 -2.70
N SER A 214 0.79 4.24 -1.79
CA SER A 214 1.57 4.80 -0.69
C SER A 214 0.66 4.89 0.54
N GLY A 215 1.11 4.36 1.65
CA GLY A 215 0.36 4.37 2.90
C GLY A 215 1.23 4.77 4.09
N ILE A 216 0.60 5.12 5.19
CA ILE A 216 1.25 5.53 6.42
C ILE A 216 1.89 4.32 7.09
N ASP A 217 3.23 4.24 7.02
CA ASP A 217 4.02 3.19 7.66
C ASP A 217 4.15 3.41 9.16
N LEU A 218 4.33 4.68 9.54
CA LEU A 218 4.47 5.09 10.93
C LEU A 218 3.70 6.37 11.21
N GLN A 219 2.91 6.34 12.26
CA GLN A 219 2.26 7.51 12.86
C GLN A 219 2.26 7.42 14.38
N PHE A 220 1.99 8.52 15.04
CA PHE A 220 1.96 8.60 16.50
C PHE A 220 0.60 9.04 17.00
N SER A 221 0.06 8.31 17.98
CA SER A 221 -1.16 8.67 18.69
C SER A 221 -0.89 8.87 20.17
N VAL A 222 -1.65 9.75 20.81
CA VAL A 222 -1.64 9.93 22.25
C VAL A 222 -2.81 9.16 22.84
N MET A 223 -2.54 8.28 23.79
CA MET A 223 -3.59 7.52 24.48
C MET A 223 -4.38 8.43 25.42
N LYS A 224 -5.71 8.35 25.47
CA LYS A 224 -6.55 9.06 26.46
C LYS A 224 -6.13 8.79 27.90
N ALA A 225 -5.60 7.59 28.17
CA ALA A 225 -5.06 7.22 29.47
C ALA A 225 -3.71 7.85 29.84
N CYS A 226 -3.12 8.66 28.94
CA CYS A 226 -1.86 9.35 29.19
C CYS A 226 -2.00 10.31 30.38
N LYS A 227 -1.13 10.13 31.40
CA LYS A 227 -1.17 10.94 32.64
C LYS A 227 -0.49 12.30 32.51
N ASN A 228 0.40 12.43 31.53
CA ASN A 228 1.15 13.68 31.28
C ASN A 228 1.07 14.00 29.78
N LYS A 229 -0.05 14.60 29.39
CA LYS A 229 -0.32 14.95 28.00
C LYS A 229 0.61 16.04 27.49
N GLU A 230 0.94 17.03 28.32
CA GLU A 230 1.86 18.12 27.96
C GLU A 230 3.22 17.58 27.54
N ALA A 231 3.80 16.67 28.33
CA ALA A 231 5.07 16.04 27.95
C ALA A 231 4.95 15.13 26.71
N ALA A 232 3.78 14.50 26.49
CA ALA A 232 3.55 13.75 25.26
C ALA A 232 3.52 14.66 24.03
N TYR A 233 2.89 15.82 24.13
CA TYR A 233 2.84 16.81 23.07
C TYR A 233 4.22 17.40 22.76
N GLU A 234 5.00 17.76 23.79
CA GLU A 234 6.40 18.19 23.61
C GLU A 234 7.26 17.15 22.88
N VAL A 235 7.04 15.86 23.17
CA VAL A 235 7.75 14.77 22.46
C VAL A 235 7.28 14.67 21.02
N LEU A 236 5.99 14.79 20.73
CA LEU A 236 5.48 14.77 19.35
C LEU A 236 6.03 15.95 18.55
N GLU A 237 6.03 17.16 19.09
CA GLU A 237 6.60 18.34 18.44
C GLU A 237 8.10 18.15 18.13
N TYR A 238 8.87 17.57 19.06
CA TYR A 238 10.27 17.25 18.83
C TYR A 238 10.46 16.21 17.73
N LEU A 239 9.70 15.10 17.76
CA LEU A 239 9.75 14.06 16.74
C LEU A 239 9.37 14.62 15.37
N TYR A 240 8.45 15.60 15.34
CA TYR A 240 7.95 16.20 14.10
C TYR A 240 8.82 17.38 13.60
N SER A 241 10.02 17.58 14.18
CA SER A 241 11.00 18.51 13.63
C SER A 241 11.58 17.99 12.32
N ASP A 242 11.90 18.88 11.38
CA ASP A 242 12.42 18.53 10.06
C ASP A 242 13.70 17.69 10.16
N GLU A 243 14.59 18.03 11.12
CA GLU A 243 15.85 17.31 11.36
C GLU A 243 15.59 15.85 11.79
N THR A 244 14.62 15.65 12.69
CA THR A 244 14.31 14.31 13.21
C THR A 244 13.65 13.46 12.12
N ILE A 245 12.70 14.03 11.38
CA ILE A 245 12.04 13.34 10.25
C ILE A 245 13.08 12.97 9.19
N GLN A 246 13.92 13.92 8.73
CA GLN A 246 14.92 13.63 7.70
C GLN A 246 15.90 12.54 8.16
N THR A 247 16.35 12.58 9.41
CA THR A 247 17.24 11.55 9.96
C THR A 247 16.60 10.15 9.90
N TYR A 248 15.31 10.06 10.23
CA TYR A 248 14.56 8.80 10.15
C TYR A 248 14.44 8.32 8.69
N LEU A 249 14.08 9.23 7.78
CA LEU A 249 13.92 8.90 6.36
C LEU A 249 15.23 8.47 5.69
N ASP A 250 16.35 9.09 6.05
CA ASP A 250 17.67 8.72 5.55
C ASP A 250 18.06 7.30 5.97
N ASP A 251 17.62 6.85 7.15
CA ASP A 251 17.87 5.49 7.65
C ASP A 251 16.91 4.46 7.06
N GLN A 252 15.61 4.81 6.96
CA GLN A 252 14.55 3.86 6.58
C GLN A 252 14.18 3.91 5.09
N GLY A 253 14.51 4.96 4.35
CA GLY A 253 14.21 5.12 2.92
C GLY A 253 12.74 5.39 2.62
N GLY A 254 12.03 6.03 3.55
CA GLY A 254 10.60 6.36 3.43
C GLY A 254 10.31 7.71 2.80
N ILE A 255 9.07 8.13 2.89
CA ILE A 255 8.52 9.40 2.41
C ILE A 255 8.00 10.19 3.62
N ALA A 256 8.31 11.51 3.70
CA ALA A 256 7.77 12.34 4.77
C ALA A 256 6.26 12.54 4.62
N CYS A 257 5.51 12.31 5.69
CA CYS A 257 4.09 12.70 5.76
C CYS A 257 3.93 14.21 6.03
N LYS A 258 4.98 14.91 6.46
CA LYS A 258 5.00 16.33 6.71
C LYS A 258 5.27 17.11 5.41
N ASP A 259 4.59 18.28 5.27
CA ASP A 259 4.93 19.27 4.26
C ASP A 259 6.34 19.82 4.50
N GLY A 260 7.11 20.00 3.44
CA GLY A 260 8.47 20.50 3.53
C GLY A 260 9.37 20.03 2.38
N ASP A 261 10.62 20.49 2.40
CA ASP A 261 11.62 20.14 1.40
C ASP A 261 12.46 18.94 1.87
N PHE A 262 11.80 17.79 2.00
CA PHE A 262 12.43 16.54 2.37
C PHE A 262 13.02 15.83 1.14
N ALA A 263 14.22 15.27 1.33
CA ALA A 263 14.88 14.50 0.27
C ALA A 263 14.11 13.21 -0.01
N ILE A 264 13.75 13.00 -1.28
CA ILE A 264 13.19 11.72 -1.74
C ILE A 264 14.37 10.80 -2.07
N PRO A 265 14.40 9.57 -1.54
CA PRO A 265 15.45 8.60 -1.84
C PRO A 265 15.63 8.40 -3.36
N ASP A 266 16.88 8.22 -3.81
CA ASP A 266 17.20 8.00 -5.24
C ASP A 266 16.46 6.80 -5.83
N THR A 267 16.14 5.82 -5.00
CA THR A 267 15.37 4.63 -5.36
C THR A 267 13.90 4.92 -5.67
N LEU A 268 13.35 6.06 -5.20
CA LEU A 268 11.96 6.49 -5.39
C LEU A 268 11.81 7.65 -6.39
N LYS A 269 12.89 8.06 -7.06
CA LYS A 269 12.86 9.23 -7.97
C LYS A 269 11.85 9.10 -9.10
N ASP A 270 11.65 7.91 -9.64
CA ASP A 270 10.71 7.70 -10.74
C ASP A 270 9.23 7.73 -10.27
N MET A 271 9.00 7.74 -8.94
CA MET A 271 7.68 7.94 -8.32
C MET A 271 7.45 9.40 -7.87
N GLN A 272 8.47 10.27 -7.98
CA GLN A 272 8.47 11.61 -7.40
C GLN A 272 7.32 12.50 -7.88
N GLU A 273 6.89 12.39 -9.14
CA GLU A 273 5.79 13.18 -9.69
C GLU A 273 4.46 12.82 -9.03
N TYR A 274 4.22 11.52 -8.79
CA TYR A 274 3.02 11.06 -8.07
C TYR A 274 2.97 11.62 -6.65
N ILE A 275 4.12 11.61 -5.95
CA ILE A 275 4.23 12.13 -4.58
C ILE A 275 3.98 13.65 -4.55
N LYS A 276 4.54 14.40 -5.49
CA LYS A 276 4.38 15.87 -5.57
C LYS A 276 2.97 16.30 -5.95
N ASP A 277 2.32 15.52 -6.82
CA ASP A 277 0.99 15.82 -7.33
C ASP A 277 -0.13 15.25 -6.44
N ASN A 278 0.20 14.67 -5.27
CA ASN A 278 -0.72 13.97 -4.38
C ASN A 278 -1.55 12.88 -5.08
N ARG A 279 -1.00 12.26 -6.15
CA ARG A 279 -1.61 11.13 -6.84
C ARG A 279 -1.26 9.82 -6.13
N MET A 280 -1.71 9.69 -4.89
CA MET A 280 -1.42 8.57 -4.00
C MET A 280 -2.72 8.03 -3.41
N SER A 281 -2.75 6.76 -3.08
CA SER A 281 -3.84 6.11 -2.35
C SER A 281 -3.27 5.08 -1.40
N ASP A 282 -3.94 4.92 -0.27
CA ASP A 282 -3.58 3.96 0.76
C ASP A 282 -3.74 2.52 0.27
N TYR A 283 -3.07 1.62 0.93
CA TYR A 283 -3.17 0.19 0.69
C TYR A 283 -4.58 -0.32 0.99
N GLN A 284 -5.20 -1.00 0.04
CA GLN A 284 -6.54 -1.55 0.26
C GLN A 284 -6.60 -2.55 1.43
N ASP A 285 -5.50 -3.28 1.68
CA ASP A 285 -5.44 -4.24 2.79
C ASP A 285 -5.36 -3.57 4.17
N HIS A 286 -5.06 -2.28 4.26
CA HIS A 286 -5.15 -1.52 5.50
C HIS A 286 -6.58 -1.44 6.05
N HIS A 287 -7.58 -1.64 5.19
CA HIS A 287 -9.00 -1.67 5.55
C HIS A 287 -9.53 -3.09 5.84
N TYR A 288 -8.73 -4.15 5.60
CA TYR A 288 -9.23 -5.52 5.74
C TYR A 288 -9.13 -6.01 7.18
N PRO A 289 -10.21 -6.64 7.71
CA PRO A 289 -10.11 -7.32 9.00
C PRO A 289 -9.05 -8.42 8.97
N SER A 290 -8.19 -8.45 9.99
CA SER A 290 -7.10 -9.43 10.08
C SER A 290 -7.58 -10.87 9.99
N GLU A 291 -8.79 -11.14 10.51
CA GLU A 291 -9.43 -12.45 10.52
C GLU A 291 -9.77 -12.98 9.12
N MET A 292 -9.87 -12.10 8.11
CA MET A 292 -10.11 -12.53 6.73
C MET A 292 -8.93 -13.26 6.12
N SER A 293 -7.69 -12.97 6.58
CA SER A 293 -6.46 -13.53 6.00
C SER A 293 -6.44 -13.40 4.47
N VAL A 294 -6.64 -12.17 3.98
CA VAL A 294 -6.80 -11.89 2.54
C VAL A 294 -5.56 -12.29 1.75
N ASP A 295 -4.38 -12.17 2.33
CA ASP A 295 -3.12 -12.66 1.79
C ASP A 295 -3.17 -14.15 1.39
N ALA A 296 -3.64 -15.00 2.30
CA ALA A 296 -3.82 -16.43 2.05
C ALA A 296 -4.97 -16.70 1.05
N MET A 297 -6.00 -15.85 1.02
CA MET A 297 -7.08 -15.95 0.02
C MET A 297 -6.55 -15.66 -1.39
N ILE A 298 -5.75 -14.62 -1.57
CA ILE A 298 -5.11 -14.27 -2.86
C ILE A 298 -4.17 -15.41 -3.30
N GLN A 299 -3.30 -15.90 -2.42
CA GLN A 299 -2.40 -17.01 -2.74
C GLN A 299 -3.20 -18.26 -3.17
N THR A 300 -4.29 -18.58 -2.45
CA THR A 300 -5.17 -19.71 -2.80
C THR A 300 -5.81 -19.51 -4.16
N TYR A 301 -6.26 -18.28 -4.47
CA TYR A 301 -6.80 -17.94 -5.79
C TYR A 301 -5.78 -18.13 -6.90
N LEU A 302 -4.56 -17.67 -6.70
CA LEU A 302 -3.49 -17.76 -7.70
C LEU A 302 -3.04 -19.21 -7.93
N LEU A 303 -3.15 -20.07 -6.92
CA LEU A 303 -2.89 -21.52 -7.01
C LEU A 303 -4.03 -22.30 -7.69
N ASP A 304 -5.28 -21.81 -7.62
CA ASP A 304 -6.42 -22.49 -8.25
C ASP A 304 -6.43 -22.28 -9.76
N THR A 305 -6.18 -23.33 -10.52
CA THR A 305 -6.20 -23.34 -11.99
C THR A 305 -7.55 -23.68 -12.59
N GLY A 306 -8.60 -23.83 -11.78
CA GLY A 306 -9.94 -24.14 -12.27
C GLY A 306 -10.63 -22.97 -12.95
N ASP A 307 -11.50 -23.23 -13.92
CA ASP A 307 -12.19 -22.21 -14.72
C ASP A 307 -12.98 -21.19 -13.88
N ASN A 308 -13.44 -21.58 -12.68
CA ASN A 308 -14.24 -20.74 -11.78
C ASN A 308 -13.40 -20.14 -10.62
N ALA A 309 -12.07 -20.18 -10.68
CA ALA A 309 -11.20 -19.75 -9.59
C ALA A 309 -11.46 -18.29 -9.18
N LYS A 310 -11.56 -17.37 -10.15
CA LYS A 310 -11.84 -15.95 -9.90
C LYS A 310 -13.20 -15.74 -9.25
N GLU A 311 -14.24 -16.35 -9.79
CA GLU A 311 -15.61 -16.24 -9.24
C GLU A 311 -15.68 -16.74 -7.79
N LYS A 312 -15.07 -17.89 -7.48
CA LYS A 312 -15.00 -18.44 -6.13
C LYS A 312 -14.26 -17.50 -5.17
N PHE A 313 -13.14 -16.96 -5.61
CA PHE A 313 -12.33 -16.03 -4.82
C PHE A 313 -13.12 -14.77 -4.47
N LEU A 314 -13.69 -14.08 -5.46
CA LEU A 314 -14.41 -12.83 -5.26
C LEU A 314 -15.68 -13.02 -4.43
N LYS A 315 -16.45 -14.09 -4.68
CA LYS A 315 -17.61 -14.43 -3.83
C LYS A 315 -17.23 -14.76 -2.40
N LYS A 316 -16.10 -15.45 -2.21
CA LYS A 316 -15.57 -15.70 -0.86
C LYS A 316 -15.18 -14.39 -0.19
N PHE A 317 -14.54 -13.47 -0.91
CA PHE A 317 -14.15 -12.15 -0.41
C PHE A 317 -15.39 -11.38 0.10
N ASP A 318 -16.45 -11.26 -0.72
CA ASP A 318 -17.72 -10.63 -0.32
C ASP A 318 -18.37 -11.32 0.88
N SER A 319 -18.33 -12.65 0.92
CA SER A 319 -18.94 -13.42 2.01
C SER A 319 -18.19 -13.24 3.32
N ASP A 320 -16.85 -13.29 3.28
CA ASP A 320 -16.03 -13.13 4.48
C ASP A 320 -16.06 -11.68 4.97
N TRP A 321 -16.04 -10.69 4.07
CA TRP A 321 -16.22 -9.29 4.42
C TRP A 321 -17.53 -9.07 5.20
N LYS A 322 -18.66 -9.53 4.66
CA LYS A 322 -19.98 -9.45 5.32
C LYS A 322 -20.01 -10.17 6.67
N ARG A 323 -19.25 -11.25 6.81
CA ARG A 323 -19.18 -12.03 8.05
C ARG A 323 -18.41 -11.29 9.13
N TYR A 324 -17.24 -10.78 8.79
CA TYR A 324 -16.32 -10.16 9.76
C TYR A 324 -16.68 -8.71 10.08
N ASN A 325 -17.27 -7.99 9.11
CA ASN A 325 -17.66 -6.57 9.26
C ASN A 325 -19.17 -6.39 9.50
N ARG A 326 -19.90 -7.43 9.93
CA ARG A 326 -21.37 -7.36 10.06
C ARG A 326 -21.86 -6.16 10.89
N ASP A 327 -21.21 -5.88 12.02
CA ASP A 327 -21.62 -4.81 12.91
C ASP A 327 -21.18 -3.44 12.33
N LEU A 328 -19.98 -3.33 11.80
CA LEU A 328 -19.50 -2.14 11.08
C LEU A 328 -20.42 -1.78 9.90
N ILE A 329 -20.79 -2.77 9.06
CA ILE A 329 -21.69 -2.55 7.92
C ILE A 329 -23.01 -1.95 8.39
N ARG A 330 -23.59 -2.49 9.48
CA ARG A 330 -24.83 -1.94 10.06
C ARG A 330 -24.65 -0.50 10.53
N GLU A 331 -23.60 -0.21 11.25
CA GLU A 331 -23.30 1.13 11.78
C GLU A 331 -23.08 2.15 10.65
N VAL A 332 -22.35 1.79 9.59
CA VAL A 332 -22.16 2.63 8.40
C VAL A 332 -23.50 2.92 7.71
N GLN A 333 -24.36 1.90 7.55
CA GLN A 333 -25.68 2.07 6.91
C GLN A 333 -26.63 2.90 7.79
N ASP A 334 -26.59 2.74 9.11
CA ASP A 334 -27.37 3.54 10.04
C ASP A 334 -26.90 5.02 9.99
N TYR A 335 -25.59 5.27 10.01
CA TYR A 335 -25.03 6.60 9.84
C TYR A 335 -25.45 7.27 8.53
N GLN A 336 -25.38 6.57 7.40
CA GLN A 336 -25.85 7.10 6.12
C GLN A 336 -27.31 7.54 6.17
N LYS A 337 -28.17 6.69 6.72
CA LYS A 337 -29.59 6.98 6.84
C LYS A 337 -29.86 8.21 7.69
N GLU A 338 -29.12 8.39 8.79
CA GLU A 338 -29.21 9.60 9.63
C GLU A 338 -28.80 10.85 8.86
N GLN A 339 -27.75 10.76 8.01
CA GLN A 339 -27.33 11.87 7.15
C GLN A 339 -28.36 12.22 6.05
N GLU A 340 -29.07 11.23 5.52
CA GLU A 340 -30.13 11.43 4.55
C GLU A 340 -31.39 12.06 5.18
N ASP A 341 -31.77 11.62 6.37
CA ASP A 341 -32.92 12.15 7.12
C ASP A 341 -32.71 13.58 7.64
N ALA A 342 -31.44 14.02 7.77
CA ALA A 342 -31.05 15.35 8.20
C ALA A 342 -31.03 16.42 7.08
N LYS A 343 -31.13 15.99 5.80
CA LYS A 343 -31.17 16.88 4.62
C LYS A 343 -32.58 17.22 4.21
#